data_c10ccb48e5829bba1db5bf208b6a83f6
#
_entry.id   c10ccb48e5829bba1db5bf208b6a83f6
#
_cell.length_a   1.000
_cell.length_b   1.000
_cell.length_c   1.000
_cell.angle_alpha   90.00
_cell.angle_beta   90.00
_cell.angle_gamma   90.00
#
_symmetry.space_group_name_H-M   'P 1'
#
loop_
_entity.id
_entity.type
_entity.pdbx_description
1 polymer ?
#
loop_
_entity_poly.entity_id
_entity_poly.type
_entity_poly.pdbx_seq_one_letter_code
_entity_poly.pdbx_strand_id
1 'polypeptide(L)'
;IFPSTARFEQEVVAMTANLLHGKNAVGAISSGGTESNLLSVKSARDRARQHRPEINEPEIVAPESAHPSFNKAAEYFGLTLISTPLTSDGLVDINSYHKAVTNNTVLMVGTAPSTVLGMIDPIDEMASVAYEREISFHVDACVGGYFLPFKEKLGHKVQLWDFRVPG
;
A
#
# COMPACT_ATOMS: atom_id res chain seq x y z
N ILE A 1 18.94 -23.88 8.57
CA ILE A 1 17.74 -23.40 7.82
C ILE A 1 16.77 -24.58 7.76
N PHE A 2 15.51 -24.36 8.10
CA PHE A 2 14.47 -25.38 8.14
C PHE A 2 13.70 -25.39 6.82
N PRO A 3 13.87 -26.37 5.93
CA PRO A 3 13.24 -26.39 4.61
C PRO A 3 11.70 -26.34 4.66
N SER A 4 11.11 -26.95 5.69
CA SER A 4 9.67 -26.96 5.90
C SER A 4 9.11 -25.56 6.17
N THR A 5 9.82 -24.72 6.94
CA THR A 5 9.39 -23.34 7.21
C THR A 5 9.41 -22.49 5.93
N ALA A 6 10.48 -22.61 5.14
CA ALA A 6 10.56 -21.92 3.84
C ALA A 6 9.43 -22.36 2.88
N ARG A 7 9.09 -23.66 2.89
CA ARG A 7 7.97 -24.18 2.09
C ARG A 7 6.62 -23.59 2.56
N PHE A 8 6.36 -23.54 3.85
CA PHE A 8 5.12 -22.96 4.39
C PHE A 8 5.00 -21.48 4.02
N GLU A 9 6.09 -20.71 4.13
CA GLU A 9 6.11 -19.32 3.71
C GLU A 9 5.74 -19.18 2.22
N GLN A 10 6.38 -19.97 1.35
CA GLN A 10 6.09 -19.96 -0.09
C GLN A 10 4.64 -20.33 -0.39
N GLU A 11 4.09 -21.35 0.28
CA GLU A 11 2.70 -21.76 0.10
C GLU A 11 1.71 -20.68 0.54
N VAL A 12 1.94 -20.00 1.68
CA VAL A 12 1.10 -18.90 2.17
C VAL A 12 1.17 -17.72 1.21
N VAL A 13 2.36 -17.34 0.76
CA VAL A 13 2.54 -16.25 -0.23
C VAL A 13 1.81 -16.58 -1.53
N ALA A 14 1.93 -17.81 -2.04
CA ALA A 14 1.25 -18.23 -3.26
C ALA A 14 -0.28 -18.23 -3.12
N MET A 15 -0.81 -18.69 -1.99
CA MET A 15 -2.24 -18.65 -1.69
C MET A 15 -2.76 -17.22 -1.63
N THR A 16 -2.02 -16.32 -0.97
CA THR A 16 -2.35 -14.89 -0.86
C THR A 16 -2.31 -14.23 -2.25
N ALA A 17 -1.25 -14.46 -3.01
CA ALA A 17 -1.13 -13.94 -4.37
C ALA A 17 -2.30 -14.38 -5.26
N ASN A 18 -2.69 -15.66 -5.18
CA ASN A 18 -3.84 -16.18 -5.93
C ASN A 18 -5.16 -15.51 -5.50
N LEU A 19 -5.34 -15.30 -4.19
CA LEU A 19 -6.53 -14.63 -3.63
C LEU A 19 -6.65 -13.18 -4.12
N LEU A 20 -5.52 -12.50 -4.28
CA LEU A 20 -5.42 -11.09 -4.69
C LEU A 20 -5.15 -10.91 -6.20
N HIS A 21 -5.32 -11.95 -7.01
CA HIS A 21 -5.08 -11.95 -8.45
C HIS A 21 -3.65 -11.67 -8.92
N GLY A 22 -2.67 -11.80 -8.02
CA GLY A 22 -1.24 -11.55 -8.29
C GLY A 22 -0.53 -12.75 -8.92
N LYS A 23 -0.69 -12.99 -10.22
CA LYS A 23 -0.14 -14.18 -10.92
C LYS A 23 1.38 -14.36 -10.80
N ASN A 24 2.13 -13.27 -10.73
CA ASN A 24 3.60 -13.26 -10.66
C ASN A 24 4.09 -12.58 -9.37
N ALA A 25 3.22 -12.44 -8.38
CA ALA A 25 3.57 -11.79 -7.15
C ALA A 25 4.59 -12.61 -6.34
N VAL A 26 5.52 -11.90 -5.72
CA VAL A 26 6.45 -12.43 -4.73
C VAL A 26 6.16 -11.76 -3.40
N GLY A 27 6.53 -12.40 -2.32
CA GLY A 27 6.27 -11.86 -1.00
C GLY A 27 7.13 -12.49 0.08
N ALA A 28 6.96 -11.99 1.29
CA ALA A 28 7.57 -12.51 2.51
C ALA A 28 6.55 -12.44 3.64
N ILE A 29 6.69 -13.32 4.61
CA ILE A 29 5.95 -13.26 5.88
C ILE A 29 6.75 -12.41 6.86
N SER A 30 6.07 -11.44 7.48
CA SER A 30 6.62 -10.60 8.54
C SER A 30 5.98 -10.91 9.88
N SER A 31 6.46 -10.28 10.96
CA SER A 31 5.91 -10.45 12.30
C SER A 31 4.55 -9.75 12.50
N GLY A 32 4.09 -8.96 11.52
CA GLY A 32 2.81 -8.26 11.56
C GLY A 32 2.74 -7.07 10.62
N GLY A 33 1.56 -6.43 10.52
CA GLY A 33 1.29 -5.35 9.57
C GLY A 33 2.23 -4.15 9.71
N THR A 34 2.62 -3.79 10.91
CA THR A 34 3.59 -2.70 11.12
C THR A 34 4.92 -3.01 10.43
N GLU A 35 5.46 -4.22 10.61
CA GLU A 35 6.70 -4.60 9.94
C GLU A 35 6.52 -4.67 8.42
N SER A 36 5.39 -5.20 7.93
CA SER A 36 5.07 -5.21 6.49
C SER A 36 5.09 -3.80 5.90
N ASN A 37 4.46 -2.83 6.57
CA ASN A 37 4.46 -1.43 6.13
C ASN A 37 5.87 -0.82 6.18
N LEU A 38 6.67 -1.12 7.20
CA LEU A 38 8.07 -0.69 7.26
C LEU A 38 8.88 -1.26 6.08
N LEU A 39 8.70 -2.53 5.77
CA LEU A 39 9.41 -3.19 4.67
C LEU A 39 9.00 -2.62 3.31
N SER A 40 7.71 -2.30 3.10
CA SER A 40 7.25 -1.67 1.86
C SER A 40 7.85 -0.28 1.66
N VAL A 41 7.86 0.55 2.71
CA VAL A 41 8.49 1.88 2.69
C VAL A 41 10.00 1.78 2.42
N LYS A 42 10.67 0.85 3.11
CA LYS A 42 12.10 0.60 2.88
C LYS A 42 12.36 0.19 1.43
N SER A 43 11.56 -0.71 0.89
CA SER A 43 11.69 -1.19 -0.49
C SER A 43 11.51 -0.06 -1.51
N ALA A 44 10.48 0.78 -1.34
CA ALA A 44 10.24 1.93 -2.21
C ALA A 44 11.39 2.95 -2.15
N ARG A 45 11.88 3.26 -0.93
CA ARG A 45 13.05 4.13 -0.74
C ARG A 45 14.29 3.58 -1.44
N ASP A 46 14.59 2.30 -1.24
CA ASP A 46 15.81 1.69 -1.79
C ASP A 46 15.71 1.59 -3.33
N ARG A 47 14.52 1.31 -3.87
CA ARG A 47 14.26 1.39 -5.32
C ARG A 47 14.50 2.81 -5.85
N ALA A 48 13.98 3.83 -5.16
CA ALA A 48 14.18 5.22 -5.56
C ALA A 48 15.67 5.59 -5.53
N ARG A 49 16.41 5.23 -4.51
CA ARG A 49 17.86 5.46 -4.43
C ARG A 49 18.63 4.84 -5.60
N GLN A 50 18.16 3.71 -6.11
CA GLN A 50 18.78 3.02 -7.24
C GLN A 50 18.43 3.65 -8.59
N HIS A 51 17.18 4.06 -8.79
CA HIS A 51 16.67 4.50 -10.10
C HIS A 51 16.51 6.01 -10.24
N ARG A 52 16.44 6.73 -9.11
CA ARG A 52 16.26 8.19 -9.02
C ARG A 52 17.19 8.79 -7.95
N PRO A 53 18.53 8.61 -8.11
CA PRO A 53 19.53 9.00 -7.09
C PRO A 53 19.57 10.51 -6.83
N GLU A 54 18.98 11.32 -7.70
CA GLU A 54 18.84 12.78 -7.53
C GLU A 54 17.90 13.19 -6.41
N ILE A 55 17.01 12.29 -5.94
CA ILE A 55 16.08 12.59 -4.86
C ILE A 55 16.81 12.53 -3.51
N ASN A 56 17.07 13.71 -2.95
CA ASN A 56 17.76 13.86 -1.66
C ASN A 56 16.80 13.89 -0.46
N GLU A 57 15.57 14.34 -0.67
CA GLU A 57 14.51 14.47 0.35
C GLU A 57 13.29 13.64 -0.06
N PRO A 58 13.38 12.29 0.06
CA PRO A 58 12.30 11.42 -0.40
C PRO A 58 11.05 11.57 0.44
N GLU A 59 9.88 11.55 -0.24
CA GLU A 59 8.58 11.76 0.35
C GLU A 59 7.68 10.52 0.21
N ILE A 60 6.79 10.34 1.20
CA ILE A 60 5.66 9.41 1.15
C ILE A 60 4.38 10.26 1.11
N VAL A 61 3.47 9.98 0.19
CA VAL A 61 2.14 10.57 0.18
C VAL A 61 1.13 9.52 0.67
N ALA A 62 0.39 9.84 1.74
CA ALA A 62 -0.59 8.94 2.32
C ALA A 62 -1.81 9.71 2.86
N PRO A 63 -3.02 9.11 2.87
CA PRO A 63 -4.18 9.70 3.53
C PRO A 63 -3.93 9.82 5.04
N GLU A 64 -4.55 10.80 5.70
CA GLU A 64 -4.48 10.92 7.18
C GLU A 64 -5.13 9.74 7.92
N SER A 65 -5.96 8.96 7.23
CA SER A 65 -6.53 7.69 7.72
C SER A 65 -5.55 6.51 7.66
N ALA A 66 -4.38 6.68 7.02
CA ALA A 66 -3.38 5.61 6.92
C ALA A 66 -2.84 5.21 8.30
N HIS A 67 -2.45 3.95 8.42
CA HIS A 67 -1.98 3.42 9.70
C HIS A 67 -0.73 4.18 10.21
N PRO A 68 -0.60 4.47 11.52
CA PRO A 68 0.54 5.22 12.10
C PRO A 68 1.93 4.61 11.85
N SER A 69 1.99 3.35 11.39
CA SER A 69 3.26 2.73 10.99
C SER A 69 3.98 3.47 9.86
N PHE A 70 3.25 4.22 9.01
CA PHE A 70 3.88 5.03 7.96
C PHE A 70 4.63 6.23 8.53
N ASN A 71 4.12 6.86 9.61
CA ASN A 71 4.86 7.89 10.37
C ASN A 71 6.17 7.32 10.92
N LYS A 72 6.07 6.15 11.57
CA LYS A 72 7.23 5.44 12.11
C LYS A 72 8.24 5.07 11.01
N ALA A 73 7.77 4.56 9.88
CA ALA A 73 8.62 4.20 8.75
C ALA A 73 9.33 5.43 8.16
N ALA A 74 8.61 6.55 8.00
CA ALA A 74 9.18 7.80 7.52
C ALA A 74 10.34 8.26 8.43
N GLU A 75 10.11 8.28 9.75
CA GLU A 75 11.14 8.62 10.74
C GLU A 75 12.35 7.67 10.68
N TYR A 76 12.12 6.35 10.70
CA TYR A 76 13.18 5.35 10.72
C TYR A 76 14.05 5.35 9.45
N PHE A 77 13.45 5.67 8.32
CA PHE A 77 14.13 5.57 7.03
C PHE A 77 14.50 6.91 6.41
N GLY A 78 14.26 8.02 7.12
CA GLY A 78 14.62 9.37 6.67
C GLY A 78 13.81 9.84 5.47
N LEU A 79 12.47 9.65 5.52
CA LEU A 79 11.55 10.20 4.54
C LEU A 79 10.64 11.24 5.20
N THR A 80 10.06 12.11 4.38
CA THR A 80 9.00 13.03 4.82
C THR A 80 7.64 12.41 4.48
N LEU A 81 6.76 12.29 5.48
CA LEU A 81 5.38 11.89 5.26
C LEU A 81 4.50 13.11 4.97
N ILE A 82 3.93 13.14 3.78
CA ILE A 82 2.93 14.14 3.37
C ILE A 82 1.55 13.51 3.60
N SER A 83 0.88 13.95 4.65
CA SER A 83 -0.47 13.51 5.00
C SER A 83 -1.50 14.32 4.24
N THR A 84 -2.48 13.67 3.62
CA THR A 84 -3.53 14.32 2.84
C THR A 84 -4.88 14.22 3.53
N PRO A 85 -5.71 15.29 3.47
CA PRO A 85 -6.97 15.36 4.20
C PRO A 85 -8.00 14.35 3.69
N LEU A 86 -9.01 14.09 4.52
CA LEU A 86 -10.20 13.33 4.16
C LEU A 86 -11.36 14.27 3.82
N THR A 87 -12.29 13.76 3.03
CA THR A 87 -13.60 14.37 2.81
C THR A 87 -14.49 14.19 4.06
N SER A 88 -15.63 14.87 4.10
CA SER A 88 -16.64 14.69 5.16
C SER A 88 -17.13 13.25 5.30
N ASP A 89 -17.03 12.45 4.23
CA ASP A 89 -17.47 11.06 4.19
C ASP A 89 -16.37 10.08 4.64
N GLY A 90 -15.20 10.60 5.04
CA GLY A 90 -14.07 9.81 5.53
C GLY A 90 -13.24 9.13 4.45
N LEU A 91 -13.41 9.51 3.19
CA LEU A 91 -12.57 9.08 2.07
C LEU A 91 -11.42 10.08 1.89
N VAL A 92 -10.31 9.64 1.32
CA VAL A 92 -9.24 10.57 0.95
C VAL A 92 -9.77 11.64 -0.03
N ASP A 93 -9.41 12.90 0.20
CA ASP A 93 -9.61 13.95 -0.80
C ASP A 93 -8.62 13.72 -1.94
N ILE A 94 -9.12 13.11 -3.01
CA ILE A 94 -8.28 12.70 -4.15
C ILE A 94 -7.60 13.88 -4.83
N ASN A 95 -8.23 15.05 -4.86
CA ASN A 95 -7.63 16.25 -5.44
C ASN A 95 -6.44 16.74 -4.61
N SER A 96 -6.57 16.75 -3.29
CA SER A 96 -5.49 17.08 -2.38
C SER A 96 -4.39 16.04 -2.42
N TYR A 97 -4.76 14.75 -2.54
CA TYR A 97 -3.82 13.65 -2.67
C TYR A 97 -2.95 13.78 -3.93
N HIS A 98 -3.56 14.05 -5.09
CA HIS A 98 -2.81 14.24 -6.33
C HIS A 98 -1.89 15.48 -6.30
N LYS A 99 -2.35 16.58 -5.67
CA LYS A 99 -1.54 17.79 -5.51
C LYS A 99 -0.34 17.60 -4.59
N ALA A 100 -0.45 16.68 -3.64
CA ALA A 100 0.62 16.37 -2.70
C ALA A 100 1.79 15.59 -3.35
N VAL A 101 1.56 14.98 -4.52
CA VAL A 101 2.59 14.21 -5.24
C VAL A 101 3.55 15.15 -5.93
N THR A 102 4.82 15.10 -5.54
CA THR A 102 5.92 15.91 -6.07
C THR A 102 6.95 15.05 -6.82
N ASN A 103 7.99 15.70 -7.33
CA ASN A 103 9.14 14.99 -7.90
C ASN A 103 9.96 14.23 -6.85
N ASN A 104 9.81 14.53 -5.57
CA ASN A 104 10.46 13.84 -4.47
C ASN A 104 9.66 12.65 -3.95
N THR A 105 8.41 12.48 -4.40
CA THR A 105 7.56 11.36 -3.96
C THR A 105 8.13 10.04 -4.47
N VAL A 106 8.43 9.14 -3.55
CA VAL A 106 8.98 7.80 -3.84
C VAL A 106 7.97 6.70 -3.55
N LEU A 107 6.95 7.00 -2.74
CA LEU A 107 5.89 6.07 -2.39
C LEU A 107 4.56 6.80 -2.26
N MET A 108 3.53 6.26 -2.89
CA MET A 108 2.13 6.60 -2.67
C MET A 108 1.44 5.45 -1.92
N VAL A 109 0.58 5.78 -0.96
CA VAL A 109 -0.10 4.81 -0.09
C VAL A 109 -1.60 4.98 -0.18
N GLY A 110 -2.33 3.88 -0.34
CA GLY A 110 -3.77 3.79 -0.18
C GLY A 110 -4.14 2.71 0.84
N THR A 111 -5.36 2.74 1.37
CA THR A 111 -5.84 1.78 2.36
C THR A 111 -7.11 1.06 1.88
N ALA A 112 -7.20 -0.24 2.15
CA ALA A 112 -8.32 -1.05 1.69
C ALA A 112 -8.73 -2.14 2.72
N PRO A 113 -9.59 -1.82 3.71
CA PRO A 113 -10.03 -0.50 4.17
C PRO A 113 -9.10 0.12 5.21
N SER A 114 -9.31 1.41 5.50
CA SER A 114 -8.67 2.05 6.66
C SER A 114 -9.15 1.39 7.96
N THR A 115 -8.23 1.18 8.89
CA THR A 115 -8.52 0.47 10.15
C THR A 115 -9.52 1.23 11.04
N VAL A 116 -9.50 2.56 10.98
CA VAL A 116 -10.32 3.42 11.86
C VAL A 116 -11.73 3.64 11.29
N LEU A 117 -11.83 3.91 9.99
CA LEU A 117 -13.08 4.32 9.35
C LEU A 117 -13.76 3.21 8.56
N GLY A 118 -13.06 2.11 8.27
CA GLY A 118 -13.58 1.03 7.43
C GLY A 118 -13.80 1.42 5.96
N MET A 119 -13.30 2.58 5.54
CA MET A 119 -13.45 3.10 4.18
C MET A 119 -12.33 2.58 3.29
N ILE A 120 -12.67 2.24 2.06
CA ILE A 120 -11.71 1.86 1.00
C ILE A 120 -11.40 3.10 0.19
N ASP A 121 -10.13 3.47 0.12
CA ASP A 121 -9.68 4.57 -0.70
C ASP A 121 -9.92 4.29 -2.21
N PRO A 122 -9.98 5.31 -3.08
CA PRO A 122 -10.12 5.14 -4.53
C PRO A 122 -8.82 4.61 -5.16
N ILE A 123 -8.51 3.35 -4.83
CA ILE A 123 -7.21 2.70 -5.11
C ILE A 123 -6.85 2.74 -6.59
N ASP A 124 -7.81 2.48 -7.49
CA ASP A 124 -7.55 2.44 -8.93
C ASP A 124 -7.10 3.81 -9.47
N GLU A 125 -7.72 4.89 -8.97
CA GLU A 125 -7.36 6.26 -9.35
C GLU A 125 -5.98 6.65 -8.80
N MET A 126 -5.72 6.32 -7.53
CA MET A 126 -4.42 6.55 -6.89
C MET A 126 -3.29 5.77 -7.57
N ALA A 127 -3.54 4.50 -7.89
CA ALA A 127 -2.57 3.63 -8.56
C ALA A 127 -2.27 4.11 -9.99
N SER A 128 -3.28 4.62 -10.71
CA SER A 128 -3.08 5.16 -12.06
C SER A 128 -2.10 6.33 -12.06
N VAL A 129 -2.23 7.25 -11.10
CA VAL A 129 -1.28 8.37 -10.95
C VAL A 129 0.12 7.88 -10.58
N ALA A 130 0.22 6.91 -9.69
CA ALA A 130 1.51 6.33 -9.30
C ALA A 130 2.19 5.66 -10.52
N TYR A 131 1.43 4.93 -11.32
CA TYR A 131 1.91 4.28 -12.54
C TYR A 131 2.40 5.29 -13.57
N GLU A 132 1.60 6.33 -13.88
CA GLU A 132 1.96 7.39 -14.84
C GLU A 132 3.24 8.15 -14.44
N ARG A 133 3.50 8.27 -13.14
CA ARG A 133 4.66 8.98 -12.59
C ARG A 133 5.84 8.07 -12.22
N GLU A 134 5.72 6.76 -12.48
CA GLU A 134 6.72 5.75 -12.13
C GLU A 134 7.08 5.73 -10.63
N ILE A 135 6.09 6.03 -9.77
CA ILE A 135 6.21 6.02 -8.31
C ILE A 135 5.74 4.66 -7.80
N SER A 136 6.40 4.14 -6.76
CA SER A 136 5.93 2.93 -6.07
C SER A 136 4.57 3.19 -5.43
N PHE A 137 3.63 2.23 -5.57
CA PHE A 137 2.33 2.28 -4.92
C PHE A 137 2.18 1.13 -3.94
N HIS A 138 1.75 1.43 -2.72
CA HIS A 138 1.46 0.44 -1.69
C HIS A 138 0.01 0.52 -1.26
N VAL A 139 -0.66 -0.61 -1.20
CA VAL A 139 -2.00 -0.71 -0.63
C VAL A 139 -1.91 -1.44 0.70
N ASP A 140 -2.19 -0.72 1.79
CA ASP A 140 -2.38 -1.35 3.09
C ASP A 140 -3.75 -2.06 3.11
N ALA A 141 -3.72 -3.35 2.89
CA ALA A 141 -4.88 -4.22 2.91
C ALA A 141 -4.77 -5.29 4.03
N CYS A 142 -4.13 -4.94 5.15
CA CYS A 142 -3.91 -5.84 6.27
C CYS A 142 -5.18 -6.59 6.70
N VAL A 143 -6.31 -5.91 6.72
CA VAL A 143 -7.62 -6.50 7.02
C VAL A 143 -8.34 -6.88 5.73
N GLY A 144 -8.43 -5.95 4.78
CA GLY A 144 -9.23 -6.11 3.57
C GLY A 144 -8.74 -7.19 2.63
N GLY A 145 -7.44 -7.45 2.57
CA GLY A 145 -6.86 -8.49 1.72
C GLY A 145 -7.45 -9.88 1.94
N TYR A 146 -7.89 -10.16 3.15
CA TYR A 146 -8.49 -11.44 3.52
C TYR A 146 -10.00 -11.41 3.74
N PHE A 147 -10.64 -10.25 3.66
CA PHE A 147 -12.09 -10.09 3.80
C PHE A 147 -12.78 -9.71 2.49
N LEU A 148 -12.23 -8.73 1.79
CA LEU A 148 -12.85 -8.18 0.58
C LEU A 148 -13.08 -9.24 -0.52
N PRO A 149 -12.16 -10.18 -0.78
CA PRO A 149 -12.37 -11.23 -1.78
C PRO A 149 -13.58 -12.13 -1.52
N PHE A 150 -14.02 -12.22 -0.27
CA PHE A 150 -15.17 -13.06 0.11
C PHE A 150 -16.49 -12.30 0.23
N LYS A 151 -16.45 -10.97 0.21
CA LYS A 151 -17.60 -10.12 0.48
C LYS A 151 -18.75 -10.33 -0.49
N GLU A 152 -18.46 -10.45 -1.77
CA GLU A 152 -19.46 -10.73 -2.81
C GLU A 152 -20.13 -12.10 -2.58
N LYS A 153 -19.34 -13.12 -2.20
CA LYS A 153 -19.84 -14.45 -1.87
C LYS A 153 -20.77 -14.46 -0.66
N LEU A 154 -20.63 -13.48 0.22
CA LEU A 154 -21.48 -13.29 1.40
C LEU A 154 -22.72 -12.43 1.09
N GLY A 155 -22.95 -12.04 -0.17
CA GLY A 155 -24.13 -11.29 -0.60
C GLY A 155 -24.08 -9.79 -0.27
N HIS A 156 -22.95 -9.27 0.15
CA HIS A 156 -22.78 -7.84 0.41
C HIS A 156 -22.43 -7.08 -0.86
N LYS A 157 -23.33 -6.19 -1.30
CA LYS A 157 -23.02 -5.23 -2.37
C LYS A 157 -22.11 -4.15 -1.82
N VAL A 158 -20.87 -4.13 -2.25
CA VAL A 158 -19.91 -3.06 -1.95
C VAL A 158 -19.17 -2.74 -3.23
N GLN A 159 -18.82 -1.47 -3.38
CA GLN A 159 -17.88 -1.06 -4.42
C GLN A 159 -16.59 -1.86 -4.20
N LEU A 160 -16.34 -2.79 -5.10
CA LEU A 160 -15.26 -3.77 -4.95
C LEU A 160 -14.07 -3.25 -5.72
N TRP A 161 -13.05 -2.88 -4.99
CA TRP A 161 -11.72 -2.98 -5.52
C TRP A 161 -11.31 -4.46 -5.48
N ASP A 162 -10.89 -5.02 -6.60
CA ASP A 162 -10.61 -6.45 -6.75
C ASP A 162 -9.09 -6.77 -6.71
N PHE A 163 -8.31 -5.85 -6.16
CA PHE A 163 -6.85 -5.94 -6.00
C PHE A 163 -6.04 -5.90 -7.30
N ARG A 164 -6.66 -5.62 -8.43
CA ARG A 164 -5.97 -5.38 -9.70
C ARG A 164 -5.78 -3.89 -9.90
N VAL A 165 -4.54 -3.48 -10.05
CA VAL A 165 -4.15 -2.09 -10.31
C VAL A 165 -3.24 -2.02 -11.53
N PRO A 166 -3.11 -0.86 -12.19
CA PRO A 166 -2.09 -0.63 -13.20
C PRO A 166 -0.69 -0.86 -12.62
N GLY A 167 0.18 -1.62 -13.32
CA GLY A 167 1.54 -1.90 -12.87
C GLY A 167 2.16 -3.12 -13.50
#